data_9f64d9e2870b98b22c5c238856e41c9a
#
_entry.id   9f64d9e2870b98b22c5c238856e41c9a
#
_cell.length_a   1.000
_cell.length_b   1.000
_cell.length_c   1.000
_cell.angle_alpha   90.00
_cell.angle_beta   90.00
_cell.angle_gamma   90.00
#
_symmetry.space_group_name_H-M   'P 1'
#
loop_
_entity.id
_entity.type
_entity.pdbx_description
1 polymer ?
#
loop_
_entity_poly.entity_id
_entity_poly.type
_entity_poly.pdbx_seq_one_letter_code
_entity_poly.pdbx_strand_id
1 'polypeptide(L)'
;MDTTSKNVSDLYKKFPYPFPSSQIKNVNELLNLFKIFSIENNFSFDYKNVLDAGTGTGHRIVNVALNYKKTHFLGLDFSKNSIQIAQELAKKNKIMNIKFGVANLLRKIDSKRKFDVILSMGVLHHLSNPEKGLKNILSVLEKNGILFLYLYGKLGGHQRMINKKIISLLLKNKTNYEKGIKLVKEMKFDSFEYGWNIDYKNELEKNSVIVDAYLHTNEKLYDFDDIDTLMQNSGLFGYSIFGITTKTQGLLFTTKINSKRKLKIPYSDINKFFSSKISLKCFDSLDIKDKCKIIELFYEPNGYTIIGLTKKIYNSLDPKSRIKQNFVKC
;
A
#
# COMPACT_ATOMS: atom_id res chain seq x y z
N MET A 1 20.56 3.94 -15.09
CA MET A 1 19.12 3.74 -14.86
C MET A 1 18.78 2.49 -15.64
N ASP A 2 18.18 1.49 -15.01
CA ASP A 2 17.71 0.32 -15.77
C ASP A 2 16.49 0.69 -16.63
N THR A 3 16.24 -0.12 -17.68
CA THR A 3 15.16 0.14 -18.65
C THR A 3 13.79 0.19 -17.97
N THR A 4 13.56 -0.65 -16.95
CA THR A 4 12.32 -0.70 -16.17
C THR A 4 12.07 0.62 -15.46
N SER A 5 13.06 1.12 -14.71
CA SER A 5 12.97 2.39 -14.00
C SER A 5 12.74 3.57 -14.95
N LYS A 6 13.32 3.54 -16.16
CA LYS A 6 13.08 4.56 -17.19
C LYS A 6 11.63 4.54 -17.66
N ASN A 7 11.11 3.37 -18.00
CA ASN A 7 9.73 3.20 -18.47
C ASN A 7 8.71 3.65 -17.41
N VAL A 8 8.92 3.31 -16.14
CA VAL A 8 8.07 3.74 -15.02
C VAL A 8 8.12 5.27 -14.87
N SER A 9 9.31 5.89 -15.00
CA SER A 9 9.45 7.34 -14.95
C SER A 9 8.67 8.06 -16.08
N ASP A 10 8.78 7.54 -17.31
CA ASP A 10 8.11 8.12 -18.47
C ASP A 10 6.59 7.97 -18.39
N LEU A 11 6.11 6.88 -17.80
CA LEU A 11 4.70 6.66 -17.51
C LEU A 11 4.17 7.75 -16.57
N TYR A 12 4.77 7.92 -15.38
CA TYR A 12 4.28 8.89 -14.38
C TYR A 12 4.55 10.36 -14.73
N LYS A 13 5.44 10.65 -15.68
CA LYS A 13 5.53 11.99 -16.29
C LYS A 13 4.27 12.33 -17.08
N LYS A 14 3.75 11.40 -17.84
CA LYS A 14 2.58 11.58 -18.71
C LYS A 14 1.27 11.39 -17.96
N PHE A 15 1.23 10.45 -17.02
CA PHE A 15 0.06 10.05 -16.23
C PHE A 15 0.41 10.04 -14.74
N PRO A 16 0.47 11.22 -14.09
CA PRO A 16 0.79 11.30 -12.67
C PRO A 16 -0.30 10.61 -11.85
N TYR A 17 0.12 9.85 -10.82
CA TYR A 17 -0.79 9.09 -9.97
C TYR A 17 -0.51 9.35 -8.47
N PRO A 18 -1.54 9.50 -7.62
CA PRO A 18 -2.94 9.77 -7.97
C PRO A 18 -3.11 11.03 -8.84
N PHE A 19 -4.20 11.11 -9.62
CA PHE A 19 -4.42 12.26 -10.50
C PHE A 19 -4.57 13.57 -9.69
N PRO A 20 -3.98 14.70 -10.14
CA PRO A 20 -3.90 15.94 -9.33
C PRO A 20 -5.22 16.64 -9.02
N SER A 21 -6.34 16.28 -9.69
CA SER A 21 -7.65 16.91 -9.47
C SER A 21 -8.34 16.45 -8.17
N SER A 22 -7.87 15.37 -7.55
CA SER A 22 -8.48 14.83 -6.33
C SER A 22 -8.43 15.84 -5.20
N GLN A 23 -9.58 16.11 -4.57
CA GLN A 23 -9.60 16.92 -3.35
C GLN A 23 -8.97 16.10 -2.21
N ILE A 24 -8.00 16.67 -1.51
CA ILE A 24 -7.27 16.01 -0.39
C ILE A 24 -8.23 15.39 0.61
N LYS A 25 -9.33 16.07 0.93
CA LYS A 25 -10.32 15.62 1.92
C LYS A 25 -11.04 14.32 1.56
N ASN A 26 -11.00 13.90 0.31
CA ASN A 26 -11.65 12.65 -0.16
C ASN A 26 -10.70 11.44 -0.13
N VAL A 27 -9.40 11.64 0.14
CA VAL A 27 -8.39 10.59 0.20
C VAL A 27 -8.07 10.26 1.66
N ASN A 28 -8.94 9.47 2.30
CA ASN A 28 -8.87 9.23 3.76
C ASN A 28 -8.26 7.89 4.16
N GLU A 29 -7.89 7.03 3.22
CA GLU A 29 -7.43 5.67 3.49
C GLU A 29 -6.22 5.63 4.44
N LEU A 30 -5.17 6.36 4.10
CA LEU A 30 -3.96 6.43 4.91
C LEU A 30 -4.21 7.13 6.25
N LEU A 31 -5.03 8.18 6.27
CA LEU A 31 -5.43 8.87 7.50
C LEU A 31 -6.19 7.94 8.44
N ASN A 32 -7.10 7.13 7.91
CA ASN A 32 -7.85 6.15 8.70
C ASN A 32 -6.93 5.06 9.24
N LEU A 33 -5.97 4.59 8.45
CA LEU A 33 -4.96 3.63 8.88
C LEU A 33 -4.16 4.18 10.09
N PHE A 34 -3.70 5.42 10.05
CA PHE A 34 -3.02 6.09 11.16
C PHE A 34 -3.91 6.19 12.40
N LYS A 35 -5.16 6.64 12.24
CA LYS A 35 -6.12 6.74 13.35
C LYS A 35 -6.38 5.40 14.01
N ILE A 36 -6.63 4.36 13.23
CA ILE A 36 -6.92 3.02 13.72
C ILE A 36 -5.71 2.46 14.47
N PHE A 37 -4.52 2.57 13.86
CA PHE A 37 -3.27 2.13 14.49
C PHE A 37 -3.03 2.83 15.83
N SER A 38 -3.19 4.17 15.88
CA SER A 38 -3.06 4.95 17.12
C SER A 38 -4.01 4.47 18.22
N ILE A 39 -5.28 4.29 17.86
CA ILE A 39 -6.32 3.92 18.82
C ILE A 39 -6.10 2.51 19.36
N GLU A 40 -5.77 1.56 18.50
CA GLU A 40 -5.61 0.15 18.89
C GLU A 40 -4.36 -0.11 19.71
N ASN A 41 -3.30 0.65 19.46
CA ASN A 41 -2.01 0.42 20.09
C ASN A 41 -1.62 1.49 21.11
N ASN A 42 -2.51 2.44 21.42
CA ASN A 42 -2.20 3.62 22.24
C ASN A 42 -0.92 4.33 21.78
N PHE A 43 -0.74 4.41 20.45
CA PHE A 43 0.45 4.95 19.81
C PHE A 43 0.23 6.40 19.37
N SER A 44 1.15 7.29 19.75
CA SER A 44 1.15 8.68 19.30
C SER A 44 2.12 8.88 18.14
N PHE A 45 1.63 9.51 17.08
CA PHE A 45 2.47 10.00 15.98
C PHE A 45 3.05 11.39 16.25
N ASP A 46 2.64 12.07 17.33
CA ASP A 46 3.17 13.40 17.69
C ASP A 46 4.70 13.35 17.81
N TYR A 47 5.36 14.34 17.23
CA TYR A 47 6.82 14.52 17.23
C TYR A 47 7.60 13.37 16.54
N LYS A 48 6.93 12.54 15.75
CA LYS A 48 7.55 11.50 14.97
C LYS A 48 8.04 12.01 13.63
N ASN A 49 9.12 11.40 13.11
CA ASN A 49 9.57 11.57 11.74
C ASN A 49 9.00 10.45 10.89
N VAL A 50 8.26 10.81 9.84
CA VAL A 50 7.58 9.88 8.94
C VAL A 50 8.15 10.03 7.54
N LEU A 51 8.58 8.92 6.94
CA LEU A 51 8.97 8.84 5.53
C LEU A 51 7.84 8.19 4.72
N ASP A 52 7.41 8.84 3.65
CA ASP A 52 6.55 8.24 2.63
C ASP A 52 7.40 7.93 1.39
N ALA A 53 7.77 6.67 1.24
CA ALA A 53 8.65 6.17 0.19
C ALA A 53 7.83 5.75 -1.04
N GLY A 54 7.80 6.60 -2.05
CA GLY A 54 6.93 6.51 -3.22
C GLY A 54 5.65 7.33 -3.03
N THR A 55 5.82 8.59 -2.65
CA THR A 55 4.69 9.48 -2.28
C THR A 55 3.78 9.86 -3.45
N GLY A 56 4.21 9.66 -4.71
CA GLY A 56 3.50 10.08 -5.89
C GLY A 56 3.20 11.59 -5.86
N THR A 57 1.99 11.96 -6.23
CA THR A 57 1.50 13.36 -6.20
C THR A 57 1.17 13.87 -4.79
N GLY A 58 1.45 13.10 -3.74
CA GLY A 58 1.38 13.54 -2.35
C GLY A 58 -0.02 13.59 -1.72
N HIS A 59 -1.09 13.28 -2.45
CA HIS A 59 -2.48 13.46 -1.97
C HIS A 59 -2.76 12.71 -0.66
N ARG A 60 -2.26 11.48 -0.51
CA ARG A 60 -2.46 10.67 0.71
C ARG A 60 -1.74 11.28 1.90
N ILE A 61 -0.44 11.57 1.74
CA ILE A 61 0.40 12.02 2.86
C ILE A 61 0.12 13.47 3.26
N VAL A 62 -0.25 14.35 2.32
CA VAL A 62 -0.64 15.74 2.63
C VAL A 62 -1.90 15.77 3.49
N ASN A 63 -2.88 14.89 3.25
CA ASN A 63 -4.05 14.77 4.11
C ASN A 63 -3.66 14.28 5.52
N VAL A 64 -2.73 13.35 5.65
CA VAL A 64 -2.23 12.92 6.97
C VAL A 64 -1.51 14.08 7.65
N ALA A 65 -0.63 14.79 6.96
CA ALA A 65 0.12 15.92 7.51
C ALA A 65 -0.78 17.06 8.00
N LEU A 66 -1.91 17.31 7.32
CA LEU A 66 -2.94 18.27 7.74
C LEU A 66 -3.53 17.92 9.12
N ASN A 67 -3.70 16.63 9.40
CA ASN A 67 -4.33 16.13 10.63
C ASN A 67 -3.33 15.88 11.77
N TYR A 68 -2.05 15.67 11.46
CA TYR A 68 -0.98 15.38 12.43
C TYR A 68 0.06 16.52 12.43
N LYS A 69 -0.33 17.69 12.89
CA LYS A 69 0.45 18.95 12.79
C LYS A 69 1.80 18.92 13.51
N LYS A 70 1.94 18.08 14.55
CA LYS A 70 3.18 17.95 15.34
C LYS A 70 4.13 16.88 14.78
N THR A 71 3.71 16.15 13.75
CA THR A 71 4.50 15.10 13.08
C THR A 71 5.27 15.71 11.92
N HIS A 72 6.49 15.27 11.67
CA HIS A 72 7.32 15.72 10.56
C HIS A 72 7.30 14.69 9.44
N PHE A 73 6.97 15.12 8.22
CA PHE A 73 6.85 14.25 7.06
C PHE A 73 7.91 14.56 6.02
N LEU A 74 8.41 13.49 5.38
CA LEU A 74 9.21 13.55 4.16
C LEU A 74 8.57 12.63 3.11
N GLY A 75 8.11 13.17 1.99
CA GLY A 75 7.68 12.40 0.83
C GLY A 75 8.81 12.27 -0.18
N LEU A 76 9.15 11.05 -0.58
CA LEU A 76 10.12 10.76 -1.63
C LEU A 76 9.44 10.07 -2.80
N ASP A 77 9.76 10.51 -4.02
CA ASP A 77 9.31 9.84 -5.24
C ASP A 77 10.37 9.93 -6.33
N PHE A 78 10.32 9.01 -7.26
CA PHE A 78 11.24 8.98 -8.39
C PHE A 78 10.89 10.03 -9.46
N SER A 79 9.60 10.36 -9.60
CA SER A 79 9.08 11.31 -10.58
C SER A 79 9.21 12.75 -10.09
N LYS A 80 10.08 13.53 -10.75
CA LYS A 80 10.21 14.99 -10.48
C LYS A 80 8.88 15.71 -10.65
N ASN A 81 8.08 15.33 -11.66
CA ASN A 81 6.76 15.91 -11.90
C ASN A 81 5.80 15.64 -10.74
N SER A 82 5.74 14.39 -10.24
CA SER A 82 4.93 14.06 -9.08
C SER A 82 5.34 14.85 -7.83
N ILE A 83 6.63 15.04 -7.60
CA ILE A 83 7.15 15.85 -6.48
C ILE A 83 6.76 17.33 -6.63
N GLN A 84 6.80 17.90 -7.81
CA GLN A 84 6.34 19.27 -8.04
C GLN A 84 4.85 19.43 -7.70
N ILE A 85 4.01 18.51 -8.16
CA ILE A 85 2.58 18.46 -7.84
C ILE A 85 2.37 18.36 -6.33
N ALA A 86 3.12 17.48 -5.65
CA ALA A 86 3.02 17.30 -4.20
C ALA A 86 3.41 18.57 -3.42
N GLN A 87 4.45 19.27 -3.85
CA GLN A 87 4.89 20.54 -3.27
C GLN A 87 3.83 21.64 -3.44
N GLU A 88 3.26 21.76 -4.63
CA GLU A 88 2.17 22.73 -4.91
C GLU A 88 0.92 22.41 -4.08
N LEU A 89 0.59 21.13 -3.97
CA LEU A 89 -0.54 20.65 -3.17
C LEU A 89 -0.36 21.03 -1.68
N ALA A 90 0.81 20.79 -1.11
CA ALA A 90 1.11 21.17 0.27
C ALA A 90 1.07 22.69 0.47
N LYS A 91 1.66 23.46 -0.45
CA LYS A 91 1.63 24.93 -0.44
C LYS A 91 0.20 25.48 -0.51
N LYS A 92 -0.62 24.98 -1.44
CA LYS A 92 -2.03 25.37 -1.60
C LYS A 92 -2.84 25.13 -0.31
N ASN A 93 -2.53 24.07 0.42
CA ASN A 93 -3.22 23.72 1.67
C ASN A 93 -2.52 24.27 2.93
N LYS A 94 -1.48 25.11 2.78
CA LYS A 94 -0.73 25.74 3.88
C LYS A 94 -0.14 24.71 4.86
N ILE A 95 0.32 23.56 4.35
CA ILE A 95 0.92 22.49 5.16
C ILE A 95 2.42 22.72 5.31
N MET A 96 2.89 22.95 6.53
CA MET A 96 4.28 23.35 6.81
C MET A 96 5.15 22.21 7.36
N ASN A 97 4.55 21.13 7.82
CA ASN A 97 5.21 20.00 8.47
C ASN A 97 5.57 18.86 7.52
N ILE A 98 5.55 19.11 6.21
CA ILE A 98 5.94 18.14 5.17
C ILE A 98 6.96 18.74 4.21
N LYS A 99 7.93 17.90 3.79
CA LYS A 99 8.89 18.19 2.72
C LYS A 99 8.82 17.10 1.67
N PHE A 100 9.25 17.43 0.46
CA PHE A 100 9.29 16.48 -0.65
C PHE A 100 10.64 16.50 -1.34
N GLY A 101 11.09 15.33 -1.83
CA GLY A 101 12.35 15.17 -2.54
C GLY A 101 12.30 14.09 -3.61
N VAL A 102 13.13 14.25 -4.64
CA VAL A 102 13.28 13.23 -5.69
C VAL A 102 14.28 12.17 -5.22
N ALA A 103 13.86 10.90 -5.22
CA ALA A 103 14.75 9.79 -4.86
C ALA A 103 14.39 8.51 -5.63
N ASN A 104 15.41 7.71 -5.94
CA ASN A 104 15.24 6.36 -6.47
C ASN A 104 15.40 5.36 -5.33
N LEU A 105 14.33 4.64 -4.99
CA LEU A 105 14.33 3.66 -3.89
C LEU A 105 15.25 2.45 -4.15
N LEU A 106 15.69 2.22 -5.39
CA LEU A 106 16.71 1.21 -5.71
C LEU A 106 18.14 1.67 -5.37
N ARG A 107 18.31 2.91 -4.92
CA ARG A 107 19.56 3.47 -4.44
C ARG A 107 19.46 3.75 -2.94
N LYS A 108 20.62 3.81 -2.27
CA LYS A 108 20.67 4.22 -0.87
C LYS A 108 20.01 5.58 -0.70
N ILE A 109 19.13 5.69 0.28
CA ILE A 109 18.49 6.96 0.64
C ILE A 109 19.53 7.80 1.38
N ASP A 110 19.88 8.93 0.79
CA ASP A 110 20.80 9.88 1.43
C ASP A 110 20.02 10.74 2.42
N SER A 111 19.92 10.23 3.64
CA SER A 111 19.30 10.93 4.76
C SER A 111 20.16 10.80 6.01
N LYS A 112 20.53 11.93 6.58
CA LYS A 112 21.18 11.99 7.90
C LYS A 112 20.20 11.67 9.04
N ARG A 113 18.89 11.79 8.78
CA ARG A 113 17.83 11.49 9.75
C ARG A 113 17.31 10.08 9.56
N LYS A 114 17.02 9.43 10.66
CA LYS A 114 16.23 8.20 10.70
C LYS A 114 14.75 8.54 10.89
N PHE A 115 13.89 7.59 10.55
CA PHE A 115 12.45 7.76 10.59
C PHE A 115 11.82 6.79 11.58
N ASP A 116 10.94 7.30 12.45
CA ASP A 116 10.15 6.47 13.36
C ASP A 116 9.14 5.62 12.61
N VAL A 117 8.65 6.12 11.48
CA VAL A 117 7.65 5.44 10.64
C VAL A 117 8.06 5.57 9.19
N ILE A 118 8.03 4.45 8.48
CA ILE A 118 8.17 4.41 7.02
C ILE A 118 6.89 3.89 6.41
N LEU A 119 6.41 4.59 5.39
CA LEU A 119 5.29 4.18 4.55
C LEU A 119 5.82 3.80 3.17
N SER A 120 5.29 2.73 2.57
CA SER A 120 5.49 2.40 1.16
C SER A 120 4.20 1.77 0.62
N MET A 121 3.29 2.64 0.21
CA MET A 121 1.91 2.29 -0.08
C MET A 121 1.65 2.19 -1.58
N GLY A 122 1.73 0.97 -2.13
CA GLY A 122 1.50 0.76 -3.54
C GLY A 122 2.73 1.04 -4.42
N VAL A 123 3.95 0.72 -3.96
CA VAL A 123 5.19 1.15 -4.61
C VAL A 123 6.15 -0.01 -4.90
N LEU A 124 6.47 -0.83 -3.90
CA LEU A 124 7.55 -1.84 -4.03
C LEU A 124 7.29 -2.84 -5.16
N HIS A 125 6.03 -3.17 -5.41
CA HIS A 125 5.63 -4.11 -6.46
C HIS A 125 5.85 -3.56 -7.90
N HIS A 126 6.17 -2.27 -8.03
CA HIS A 126 6.55 -1.63 -9.29
C HIS A 126 8.07 -1.51 -9.49
N LEU A 127 8.85 -1.83 -8.48
CA LEU A 127 10.31 -1.79 -8.59
C LEU A 127 10.85 -3.00 -9.34
N SER A 128 11.94 -2.83 -10.09
CA SER A 128 12.65 -3.94 -10.74
C SER A 128 13.26 -4.92 -9.73
N ASN A 129 13.51 -4.46 -8.50
CA ASN A 129 13.99 -5.27 -7.38
C ASN A 129 13.34 -4.79 -6.07
N PRO A 130 12.17 -5.34 -5.70
CA PRO A 130 11.43 -4.97 -4.49
C PRO A 130 12.23 -5.19 -3.20
N GLU A 131 13.00 -6.27 -3.10
CA GLU A 131 13.83 -6.59 -1.93
C GLU A 131 14.89 -5.52 -1.69
N LYS A 132 15.59 -5.10 -2.76
CA LYS A 132 16.56 -4.02 -2.70
C LYS A 132 15.90 -2.70 -2.30
N GLY A 133 14.73 -2.40 -2.86
CA GLY A 133 13.93 -1.24 -2.48
C GLY A 133 13.58 -1.27 -1.00
N LEU A 134 13.07 -2.39 -0.50
CA LEU A 134 12.74 -2.57 0.91
C LEU A 134 13.98 -2.38 1.81
N LYS A 135 15.10 -3.01 1.49
CA LYS A 135 16.36 -2.84 2.25
C LYS A 135 16.81 -1.39 2.30
N ASN A 136 16.71 -0.65 1.19
CA ASN A 136 17.11 0.75 1.13
C ASN A 136 16.22 1.64 2.00
N ILE A 137 14.89 1.47 1.98
CA ILE A 137 14.01 2.27 2.84
C ILE A 137 14.19 1.89 4.32
N LEU A 138 14.38 0.62 4.64
CA LEU A 138 14.62 0.18 6.02
C LEU A 138 15.98 0.62 6.55
N SER A 139 16.96 0.92 5.69
CA SER A 139 18.26 1.44 6.12
C SER A 139 18.17 2.79 6.84
N VAL A 140 17.07 3.52 6.66
CA VAL A 140 16.77 4.80 7.33
C VAL A 140 15.67 4.67 8.40
N LEU A 141 15.23 3.46 8.73
CA LEU A 141 14.29 3.21 9.83
C LEU A 141 15.01 3.33 11.18
N GLU A 142 14.33 3.90 12.17
CA GLU A 142 14.81 3.92 13.56
C GLU A 142 14.81 2.53 14.19
N LYS A 143 15.66 2.30 15.21
CA LYS A 143 15.71 1.03 15.98
C LYS A 143 14.39 0.69 16.69
N ASN A 144 13.53 1.68 16.87
CA ASN A 144 12.18 1.58 17.40
C ASN A 144 11.17 2.07 16.35
N GLY A 145 11.37 1.70 15.10
CA GLY A 145 10.55 2.15 13.98
C GLY A 145 9.50 1.13 13.54
N ILE A 146 8.57 1.62 12.73
CA ILE A 146 7.44 0.89 12.15
C ILE A 146 7.45 1.05 10.65
N LEU A 147 7.22 -0.03 9.92
CA LEU A 147 6.95 -0.03 8.48
C LEU A 147 5.46 -0.25 8.23
N PHE A 148 4.85 0.61 7.41
CA PHE A 148 3.55 0.38 6.79
C PHE A 148 3.78 0.11 5.30
N LEU A 149 3.34 -1.04 4.84
CA LEU A 149 3.55 -1.51 3.48
C LEU A 149 2.21 -1.92 2.86
N TYR A 150 1.98 -1.54 1.60
CA TYR A 150 0.87 -2.06 0.80
C TYR A 150 1.37 -2.69 -0.49
N LEU A 151 1.00 -3.95 -0.70
CA LEU A 151 1.36 -4.74 -1.88
C LEU A 151 0.10 -5.24 -2.59
N TYR A 152 0.16 -5.36 -3.91
CA TYR A 152 -0.93 -5.91 -4.70
C TYR A 152 -1.00 -7.43 -4.57
N GLY A 153 -2.24 -7.94 -4.43
CA GLY A 153 -2.54 -9.35 -4.21
C GLY A 153 -2.65 -10.13 -5.50
N LYS A 154 -2.13 -11.36 -5.50
CA LYS A 154 -2.06 -12.25 -6.66
C LYS A 154 -3.43 -12.85 -7.00
N LEU A 155 -4.14 -13.37 -6.01
CA LEU A 155 -5.42 -14.04 -6.24
C LEU A 155 -6.48 -13.06 -6.77
N GLY A 156 -6.74 -11.97 -6.04
CA GLY A 156 -7.71 -10.96 -6.50
C GLY A 156 -7.27 -10.17 -7.72
N GLY A 157 -5.96 -10.03 -7.94
CA GLY A 157 -5.38 -9.37 -9.11
C GLY A 157 -5.33 -10.21 -10.37
N HIS A 158 -5.60 -11.53 -10.29
CA HIS A 158 -5.40 -12.49 -11.38
C HIS A 158 -6.12 -12.08 -12.67
N GLN A 159 -7.41 -11.80 -12.62
CA GLN A 159 -8.19 -11.41 -13.81
C GLN A 159 -7.66 -10.12 -14.45
N ARG A 160 -7.25 -9.15 -13.64
CA ARG A 160 -6.63 -7.91 -14.14
C ARG A 160 -5.33 -8.21 -14.91
N MET A 161 -4.51 -9.14 -14.42
CA MET A 161 -3.27 -9.53 -15.12
C MET A 161 -3.54 -10.26 -16.42
N ILE A 162 -4.62 -11.06 -16.51
CA ILE A 162 -5.07 -11.67 -17.79
C ILE A 162 -5.46 -10.55 -18.75
N ASN A 163 -6.30 -9.62 -18.34
CA ASN A 163 -6.74 -8.50 -19.18
C ASN A 163 -5.56 -7.64 -19.64
N LYS A 164 -4.62 -7.34 -18.75
CA LYS A 164 -3.36 -6.65 -19.05
C LYS A 164 -2.54 -7.38 -20.10
N LYS A 165 -2.45 -8.71 -20.01
CA LYS A 165 -1.76 -9.54 -21.01
C LYS A 165 -2.43 -9.50 -22.37
N ILE A 166 -3.77 -9.51 -22.42
CA ILE A 166 -4.55 -9.36 -23.66
C ILE A 166 -4.21 -8.01 -24.33
N ILE A 167 -4.29 -6.91 -23.58
CA ILE A 167 -3.95 -5.57 -24.08
C ILE A 167 -2.50 -5.53 -24.60
N SER A 168 -1.56 -6.09 -23.86
CA SER A 168 -0.15 -6.14 -24.27
C SER A 168 0.04 -6.86 -25.60
N LEU A 169 -0.64 -8.01 -25.82
CA LEU A 169 -0.60 -8.77 -27.06
C LEU A 169 -1.21 -7.99 -28.23
N LEU A 170 -2.35 -7.33 -28.02
CA LEU A 170 -3.01 -6.48 -29.03
C LEU A 170 -2.14 -5.28 -29.43
N LEU A 171 -1.31 -4.81 -28.52
CA LEU A 171 -0.31 -3.77 -28.75
C LEU A 171 1.01 -4.33 -29.32
N LYS A 172 1.08 -5.65 -29.62
CA LYS A 172 2.29 -6.34 -30.09
C LYS A 172 3.48 -6.13 -29.13
N ASN A 173 3.20 -6.13 -27.81
CA ASN A 173 4.16 -5.88 -26.74
C ASN A 173 4.89 -4.51 -26.82
N LYS A 174 4.31 -3.54 -27.54
CA LYS A 174 4.83 -2.18 -27.64
C LYS A 174 4.05 -1.23 -26.72
N THR A 175 4.73 -0.29 -26.11
CA THR A 175 4.09 0.73 -25.29
C THR A 175 3.40 1.77 -26.18
N ASN A 176 2.08 1.80 -26.15
CA ASN A 176 1.25 2.84 -26.78
C ASN A 176 0.06 3.14 -25.87
N TYR A 177 0.18 4.19 -25.06
CA TYR A 177 -0.81 4.55 -24.06
C TYR A 177 -2.17 4.91 -24.67
N GLU A 178 -2.21 5.71 -25.73
CA GLU A 178 -3.44 6.19 -26.36
C GLU A 178 -4.26 5.00 -26.91
N LYS A 179 -3.59 4.15 -27.71
CA LYS A 179 -4.21 2.93 -28.25
C LYS A 179 -4.58 1.96 -27.13
N GLY A 180 -3.74 1.82 -26.09
CA GLY A 180 -4.01 0.96 -24.95
C GLY A 180 -5.24 1.40 -24.17
N ILE A 181 -5.37 2.70 -23.86
CA ILE A 181 -6.56 3.25 -23.20
C ILE A 181 -7.82 2.98 -24.02
N LYS A 182 -7.75 3.20 -25.34
CA LYS A 182 -8.87 2.91 -26.24
C LYS A 182 -9.28 1.44 -26.19
N LEU A 183 -8.32 0.52 -26.30
CA LEU A 183 -8.58 -0.93 -26.22
C LEU A 183 -9.20 -1.34 -24.88
N VAL A 184 -8.70 -0.82 -23.76
CA VAL A 184 -9.26 -1.11 -22.43
C VAL A 184 -10.70 -0.70 -22.34
N LYS A 185 -11.06 0.49 -22.87
CA LYS A 185 -12.45 1.00 -22.90
C LYS A 185 -13.35 0.20 -23.84
N GLU A 186 -12.90 -0.09 -25.05
CA GLU A 186 -13.66 -0.88 -26.04
C GLU A 186 -13.97 -2.30 -25.54
N MET A 187 -13.01 -2.91 -24.82
CA MET A 187 -13.17 -4.23 -24.22
C MET A 187 -13.88 -4.19 -22.88
N LYS A 188 -14.30 -3.00 -22.40
CA LYS A 188 -14.97 -2.79 -21.10
C LYS A 188 -14.18 -3.31 -19.91
N PHE A 189 -12.84 -3.35 -20.00
CA PHE A 189 -11.97 -3.74 -18.88
C PHE A 189 -11.88 -2.63 -17.82
N ASP A 190 -12.30 -1.40 -18.16
CA ASP A 190 -12.44 -0.26 -17.27
C ASP A 190 -13.75 -0.23 -16.46
N SER A 191 -14.67 -1.14 -16.73
CA SER A 191 -15.83 -1.40 -15.85
C SER A 191 -15.30 -2.12 -14.60
N PHE A 192 -14.73 -1.34 -13.69
CA PHE A 192 -13.97 -1.82 -12.59
C PHE A 192 -14.79 -2.53 -11.54
N GLU A 193 -14.62 -3.80 -11.48
CA GLU A 193 -14.86 -4.63 -10.30
C GLU A 193 -13.80 -4.41 -9.19
N TYR A 194 -13.07 -3.27 -9.25
CA TYR A 194 -12.18 -2.92 -8.17
C TYR A 194 -13.00 -2.12 -7.16
N GLY A 195 -13.03 -2.53 -5.91
CA GLY A 195 -13.71 -1.85 -4.80
C GLY A 195 -13.26 -0.40 -4.52
N TRP A 196 -12.76 0.24 -5.53
CA TRP A 196 -12.43 1.63 -5.64
C TRP A 196 -13.61 2.33 -6.31
N ASN A 197 -14.67 2.58 -5.54
CA ASN A 197 -15.73 3.52 -5.90
C ASN A 197 -15.15 4.94 -5.98
N ILE A 198 -14.16 5.13 -6.84
CA ILE A 198 -13.74 6.44 -7.24
C ILE A 198 -14.71 6.86 -8.31
N ASP A 199 -15.57 7.79 -7.98
CA ASP A 199 -16.40 8.53 -8.94
C ASP A 199 -15.44 9.37 -9.80
N TYR A 200 -14.96 8.77 -10.88
CA TYR A 200 -14.03 9.43 -11.82
C TYR A 200 -14.79 10.50 -12.59
N LYS A 201 -14.76 11.71 -12.05
CA LYS A 201 -15.48 12.86 -12.60
C LYS A 201 -14.91 13.39 -13.90
N ASN A 202 -13.71 12.96 -14.28
CA ASN A 202 -13.11 13.39 -15.52
C ASN A 202 -12.33 12.26 -16.23
N GLU A 203 -12.24 12.37 -17.54
CA GLU A 203 -11.55 11.42 -18.42
C GLU A 203 -10.05 11.31 -18.15
N LEU A 204 -9.39 12.38 -17.73
CA LEU A 204 -7.95 12.36 -17.45
C LEU A 204 -7.64 11.51 -16.20
N GLU A 205 -8.47 11.65 -15.16
CA GLU A 205 -8.37 10.84 -13.96
C GLU A 205 -8.60 9.37 -14.28
N LYS A 206 -9.66 9.06 -15.02
CA LYS A 206 -9.98 7.71 -15.51
C LYS A 206 -8.83 7.14 -16.33
N ASN A 207 -8.27 7.90 -17.25
CA ASN A 207 -7.16 7.47 -18.08
C ASN A 207 -5.89 7.19 -17.26
N SER A 208 -5.59 7.98 -16.23
CA SER A 208 -4.44 7.74 -15.33
C SER A 208 -4.58 6.42 -14.58
N VAL A 209 -5.78 6.08 -14.13
CA VAL A 209 -6.06 4.78 -13.48
C VAL A 209 -5.97 3.62 -14.47
N ILE A 210 -6.52 3.77 -15.68
CA ILE A 210 -6.40 2.75 -16.74
C ILE A 210 -4.93 2.46 -17.04
N VAL A 211 -4.11 3.51 -17.15
CA VAL A 211 -2.68 3.38 -17.44
C VAL A 211 -1.95 2.69 -16.29
N ASP A 212 -2.22 3.06 -15.05
CA ASP A 212 -1.63 2.42 -13.88
C ASP A 212 -2.02 0.93 -13.79
N ALA A 213 -3.31 0.62 -13.98
CA ALA A 213 -3.83 -0.74 -13.84
C ALA A 213 -3.45 -1.69 -15.00
N TYR A 214 -3.46 -1.21 -16.25
CA TYR A 214 -3.40 -2.07 -17.44
C TYR A 214 -2.18 -1.85 -18.33
N LEU A 215 -1.54 -0.69 -18.25
CA LEU A 215 -0.43 -0.31 -19.14
C LEU A 215 0.88 -0.09 -18.39
N HIS A 216 0.89 -0.30 -17.08
CA HIS A 216 2.12 -0.23 -16.30
C HIS A 216 3.08 -1.34 -16.72
N THR A 217 4.35 -0.98 -16.99
CA THR A 217 5.34 -1.88 -17.61
C THR A 217 5.96 -2.89 -16.65
N ASN A 218 5.92 -2.61 -15.34
CA ASN A 218 6.49 -3.49 -14.33
C ASN A 218 5.58 -3.58 -13.11
N GLU A 219 5.15 -4.80 -12.81
CA GLU A 219 4.28 -5.06 -11.67
C GLU A 219 4.43 -6.52 -11.24
N LYS A 220 4.70 -6.73 -9.96
CA LYS A 220 4.68 -8.04 -9.31
C LYS A 220 3.46 -8.11 -8.40
N LEU A 221 2.67 -9.18 -8.50
CA LEU A 221 1.62 -9.50 -7.54
C LEU A 221 2.16 -10.48 -6.49
N TYR A 222 1.63 -10.39 -5.29
CA TYR A 222 2.09 -11.14 -4.12
C TYR A 222 0.98 -12.06 -3.60
N ASP A 223 1.31 -13.28 -3.27
CA ASP A 223 0.57 -14.11 -2.33
C ASP A 223 1.22 -14.04 -0.95
N PHE A 224 0.64 -14.74 0.02
CA PHE A 224 1.16 -14.73 1.38
C PHE A 224 2.60 -15.27 1.46
N ASP A 225 2.95 -16.31 0.69
CA ASP A 225 4.29 -16.89 0.71
C ASP A 225 5.33 -15.94 0.11
N ASP A 226 4.98 -15.19 -0.94
CA ASP A 226 5.82 -14.11 -1.48
C ASP A 226 6.07 -13.01 -0.44
N ILE A 227 5.00 -12.64 0.32
CA ILE A 227 5.09 -11.63 1.39
C ILE A 227 5.96 -12.14 2.52
N ASP A 228 5.73 -13.38 2.99
CA ASP A 228 6.54 -13.98 4.06
C ASP A 228 8.02 -14.00 3.67
N THR A 229 8.34 -14.45 2.46
CA THR A 229 9.72 -14.45 1.94
C THR A 229 10.34 -13.05 1.94
N LEU A 230 9.61 -12.05 1.43
CA LEU A 230 10.07 -10.65 1.40
C LEU A 230 10.35 -10.12 2.81
N MET A 231 9.46 -10.40 3.76
CA MET A 231 9.55 -9.90 5.13
C MET A 231 10.60 -10.63 5.95
N GLN A 232 10.76 -11.95 5.79
CA GLN A 232 11.84 -12.72 6.43
C GLN A 232 13.23 -12.18 6.07
N ASN A 233 13.40 -11.73 4.83
CA ASN A 233 14.65 -11.15 4.32
C ASN A 233 14.83 -9.66 4.64
N SER A 234 13.89 -9.02 5.34
CA SER A 234 13.88 -7.58 5.59
C SER A 234 14.83 -7.12 6.69
N GLY A 235 15.12 -7.99 7.66
CA GLY A 235 15.84 -7.65 8.90
C GLY A 235 14.96 -7.02 9.98
N LEU A 236 13.65 -6.97 9.80
CA LEU A 236 12.70 -6.60 10.86
C LEU A 236 12.55 -7.74 11.87
N PHE A 237 12.02 -7.44 13.06
CA PHE A 237 11.72 -8.46 14.08
C PHE A 237 10.57 -9.37 13.67
N GLY A 238 9.65 -8.84 12.87
CA GLY A 238 8.53 -9.54 12.30
C GLY A 238 7.50 -8.59 11.72
N TYR A 239 6.38 -9.15 11.29
CA TYR A 239 5.32 -8.41 10.62
C TYR A 239 3.94 -8.96 10.96
N SER A 240 2.90 -8.22 10.59
CA SER A 240 1.50 -8.66 10.65
C SER A 240 0.79 -8.27 9.36
N ILE A 241 -0.02 -9.18 8.81
CA ILE A 241 -1.03 -8.80 7.82
C ILE A 241 -2.15 -8.06 8.57
N PHE A 242 -2.09 -6.75 8.54
CA PHE A 242 -3.02 -5.89 9.30
C PHE A 242 -4.39 -5.80 8.63
N GLY A 243 -4.41 -5.87 7.31
CA GLY A 243 -5.63 -5.87 6.52
C GLY A 243 -5.43 -6.42 5.11
N ILE A 244 -6.53 -6.77 4.49
CA ILE A 244 -6.62 -7.21 3.10
C ILE A 244 -7.61 -6.31 2.36
N THR A 245 -7.36 -6.06 1.08
CA THR A 245 -8.31 -5.36 0.21
C THR A 245 -8.98 -6.37 -0.70
N THR A 246 -10.30 -6.36 -0.76
CA THR A 246 -11.08 -7.26 -1.62
C THR A 246 -11.85 -6.47 -2.68
N LYS A 247 -12.28 -7.15 -3.76
CA LYS A 247 -13.05 -6.52 -4.85
C LYS A 247 -14.36 -5.90 -4.36
N THR A 248 -15.04 -6.58 -3.45
CA THR A 248 -16.42 -6.26 -3.08
C THR A 248 -16.55 -5.41 -1.82
N GLN A 249 -15.56 -5.45 -0.92
CA GLN A 249 -15.68 -4.88 0.42
C GLN A 249 -14.60 -3.84 0.76
N GLY A 250 -13.67 -3.58 -0.18
CA GLY A 250 -12.54 -2.70 0.09
C GLY A 250 -11.61 -3.25 1.17
N LEU A 251 -11.11 -2.39 2.05
CA LEU A 251 -10.20 -2.78 3.14
C LEU A 251 -10.95 -3.49 4.26
N LEU A 252 -10.57 -4.74 4.52
CA LEU A 252 -10.97 -5.53 5.66
C LEU A 252 -9.79 -5.75 6.58
N PHE A 253 -9.96 -5.57 7.87
CA PHE A 253 -8.93 -5.94 8.86
C PHE A 253 -8.96 -7.45 9.11
N THR A 254 -7.78 -8.04 9.30
CA THR A 254 -7.65 -9.51 9.43
C THR A 254 -8.15 -10.06 10.75
N THR A 255 -8.36 -9.23 11.75
CA THR A 255 -8.83 -9.64 13.08
C THR A 255 -9.90 -8.71 13.62
N LYS A 256 -10.96 -9.27 14.19
CA LYS A 256 -11.94 -8.51 14.97
C LYS A 256 -11.32 -8.12 16.31
N ILE A 257 -11.39 -6.82 16.63
CA ILE A 257 -11.03 -6.33 17.95
C ILE A 257 -12.31 -5.93 18.69
N ASN A 258 -12.50 -6.49 19.87
CA ASN A 258 -13.49 -6.01 20.83
C ASN A 258 -12.95 -4.76 21.52
N SER A 259 -12.95 -3.64 20.80
CA SER A 259 -12.61 -2.38 21.45
C SER A 259 -13.82 -1.83 22.18
N LYS A 260 -13.62 -1.36 23.43
CA LYS A 260 -14.62 -0.60 24.17
C LYS A 260 -14.98 0.73 23.45
N ARG A 261 -14.19 1.11 22.44
CA ARG A 261 -14.41 2.26 21.55
C ARG A 261 -15.26 1.79 20.38
N LYS A 262 -16.41 2.40 20.17
CA LYS A 262 -17.46 2.07 19.17
C LYS A 262 -17.02 2.23 17.69
N LEU A 263 -15.81 1.87 17.32
CA LEU A 263 -15.36 1.85 15.92
C LEU A 263 -15.88 0.58 15.26
N LYS A 264 -16.92 0.69 14.45
CA LYS A 264 -17.34 -0.38 13.54
C LYS A 264 -16.34 -0.44 12.38
N ILE A 265 -15.32 -1.27 12.53
CA ILE A 265 -14.30 -1.48 11.51
C ILE A 265 -14.61 -2.81 10.83
N PRO A 266 -14.77 -2.85 9.50
CA PRO A 266 -14.98 -4.10 8.80
C PRO A 266 -13.77 -5.02 8.97
N TYR A 267 -14.02 -6.31 9.20
CA TYR A 267 -12.98 -7.32 9.36
C TYR A 267 -13.32 -8.57 8.55
N SER A 268 -12.29 -9.36 8.23
CA SER A 268 -12.45 -10.64 7.57
C SER A 268 -13.01 -11.66 8.56
N ASP A 269 -14.30 -11.93 8.48
CA ASP A 269 -14.94 -12.94 9.34
C ASP A 269 -14.76 -14.33 8.74
N ILE A 270 -13.75 -15.04 9.21
CA ILE A 270 -13.43 -16.39 8.74
C ILE A 270 -14.51 -17.41 9.14
N ASN A 271 -15.24 -17.16 10.24
CA ASN A 271 -16.25 -18.10 10.75
C ASN A 271 -17.36 -18.38 9.74
N LYS A 272 -17.67 -17.43 8.87
CA LYS A 272 -18.72 -17.59 7.84
C LYS A 272 -18.42 -18.71 6.82
N PHE A 273 -17.16 -19.15 6.72
CA PHE A 273 -16.73 -20.20 5.80
C PHE A 273 -16.75 -21.61 6.45
N PHE A 274 -16.95 -21.70 7.77
CA PHE A 274 -16.97 -22.96 8.47
C PHE A 274 -18.39 -23.32 8.91
N SER A 275 -18.93 -24.40 8.36
CA SER A 275 -20.27 -24.90 8.67
C SER A 275 -20.34 -25.71 9.95
N SER A 276 -19.22 -26.16 10.51
CA SER A 276 -19.17 -27.00 11.69
C SER A 276 -18.14 -26.52 12.71
N LYS A 277 -18.39 -26.89 14.00
CA LYS A 277 -17.43 -26.64 15.08
C LYS A 277 -16.11 -27.43 14.90
N ILE A 278 -16.15 -28.57 14.19
CA ILE A 278 -14.96 -29.37 13.91
C ILE A 278 -14.03 -28.65 12.97
N SER A 279 -14.54 -28.19 11.82
CA SER A 279 -13.73 -27.45 10.84
C SER A 279 -13.15 -26.16 11.42
N LEU A 280 -13.93 -25.45 12.26
CA LEU A 280 -13.44 -24.26 12.94
C LEU A 280 -12.30 -24.59 13.94
N LYS A 281 -12.42 -25.68 14.70
CA LYS A 281 -11.35 -26.14 15.60
C LYS A 281 -10.08 -26.52 14.83
N CYS A 282 -10.20 -27.16 13.65
CA CYS A 282 -9.05 -27.42 12.79
C CYS A 282 -8.35 -26.11 12.39
N PHE A 283 -9.10 -25.09 11.96
CA PHE A 283 -8.54 -23.77 11.66
C PHE A 283 -7.87 -23.14 12.90
N ASP A 284 -8.51 -23.16 14.05
CA ASP A 284 -7.99 -22.55 15.28
C ASP A 284 -6.67 -23.20 15.74
N SER A 285 -6.46 -24.50 15.45
CA SER A 285 -5.24 -25.23 15.80
C SER A 285 -4.03 -24.93 14.90
N LEU A 286 -4.23 -24.30 13.76
CA LEU A 286 -3.15 -23.97 12.83
C LEU A 286 -2.24 -22.88 13.37
N ASP A 287 -1.02 -22.84 12.88
CA ASP A 287 -0.13 -21.71 13.11
C ASP A 287 -0.60 -20.45 12.37
N ILE A 288 0.01 -19.32 12.68
CA ILE A 288 -0.43 -18.04 12.13
C ILE A 288 -0.21 -17.92 10.61
N LYS A 289 0.83 -18.56 10.07
CA LYS A 289 1.11 -18.53 8.63
C LYS A 289 0.05 -19.28 7.85
N ASP A 290 -0.31 -20.48 8.30
CA ASP A 290 -1.36 -21.27 7.65
C ASP A 290 -2.73 -20.62 7.79
N LYS A 291 -3.02 -19.96 8.92
CA LYS A 291 -4.23 -19.13 9.06
C LYS A 291 -4.28 -18.01 8.06
N CYS A 292 -3.17 -17.30 7.83
CA CYS A 292 -3.09 -16.23 6.82
C CYS A 292 -3.32 -16.77 5.41
N LYS A 293 -2.76 -17.94 5.06
CA LYS A 293 -2.99 -18.60 3.75
C LYS A 293 -4.46 -18.98 3.55
N ILE A 294 -5.11 -19.52 4.58
CA ILE A 294 -6.53 -19.87 4.49
C ILE A 294 -7.40 -18.62 4.31
N ILE A 295 -7.10 -17.53 5.04
CA ILE A 295 -7.78 -16.25 4.86
C ILE A 295 -7.57 -15.73 3.44
N GLU A 296 -6.36 -15.80 2.92
CA GLU A 296 -6.03 -15.42 1.54
C GLU A 296 -6.88 -16.21 0.52
N LEU A 297 -6.95 -17.53 0.66
CA LEU A 297 -7.68 -18.39 -0.25
C LEU A 297 -9.19 -18.12 -0.24
N PHE A 298 -9.77 -17.83 0.92
CA PHE A 298 -11.19 -17.52 1.03
C PHE A 298 -11.57 -16.12 0.54
N TYR A 299 -10.68 -15.15 0.70
CA TYR A 299 -11.00 -13.75 0.40
C TYR A 299 -10.42 -13.27 -0.92
N GLU A 300 -9.50 -14.01 -1.53
CA GLU A 300 -8.84 -13.67 -2.80
C GLU A 300 -8.44 -12.18 -2.87
N PRO A 301 -7.58 -11.69 -1.97
CA PRO A 301 -7.35 -10.26 -1.85
C PRO A 301 -6.67 -9.65 -3.07
N ASN A 302 -7.10 -8.43 -3.42
CA ASN A 302 -6.45 -7.58 -4.40
C ASN A 302 -5.17 -6.93 -3.85
N GLY A 303 -5.02 -6.89 -2.52
CA GLY A 303 -3.87 -6.31 -1.87
C GLY A 303 -3.83 -6.54 -0.37
N TYR A 304 -2.66 -6.28 0.19
CA TYR A 304 -2.34 -6.51 1.59
C TYR A 304 -1.79 -5.25 2.23
N THR A 305 -2.35 -4.88 3.38
CA THR A 305 -1.76 -3.90 4.28
C THR A 305 -0.94 -4.63 5.33
N ILE A 306 0.36 -4.43 5.30
CA ILE A 306 1.34 -5.13 6.13
C ILE A 306 1.96 -4.12 7.09
N ILE A 307 2.11 -4.49 8.36
CA ILE A 307 2.85 -3.71 9.35
C ILE A 307 4.08 -4.50 9.78
N GLY A 308 5.25 -3.97 9.44
CA GLY A 308 6.54 -4.52 9.86
C GLY A 308 7.05 -3.80 11.11
N LEU A 309 7.61 -4.54 12.05
CA LEU A 309 7.99 -4.05 13.37
C LEU A 309 9.43 -4.35 13.72
N THR A 310 10.06 -3.40 14.38
CA THR A 310 11.27 -3.67 15.16
C THR A 310 10.90 -4.28 16.51
N LYS A 311 11.83 -5.00 17.16
CA LYS A 311 11.60 -5.68 18.44
C LYS A 311 11.11 -4.72 19.54
N LYS A 312 11.68 -3.52 19.60
CA LYS A 312 11.34 -2.52 20.63
C LYS A 312 9.89 -2.04 20.50
N ILE A 313 9.44 -1.77 19.28
CA ILE A 313 8.03 -1.39 19.02
C ILE A 313 7.10 -2.54 19.32
N TYR A 314 7.41 -3.77 18.84
CA TYR A 314 6.59 -4.93 19.14
C TYR A 314 6.32 -5.08 20.64
N ASN A 315 7.34 -4.92 21.48
CA ASN A 315 7.21 -5.01 22.93
C ASN A 315 6.33 -3.90 23.53
N SER A 316 6.29 -2.71 22.93
CA SER A 316 5.51 -1.57 23.42
C SER A 316 4.05 -1.56 23.00
N LEU A 317 3.65 -2.37 22.00
CA LEU A 317 2.27 -2.41 21.53
C LEU A 317 1.35 -3.12 22.53
N ASP A 318 0.06 -2.77 22.48
CA ASP A 318 -0.98 -3.43 23.27
C ASP A 318 -0.99 -4.94 22.97
N PRO A 319 -0.92 -5.81 24.02
CA PRO A 319 -0.97 -7.26 23.84
C PRO A 319 -2.23 -7.77 23.11
N LYS A 320 -3.34 -7.04 23.21
CA LYS A 320 -4.63 -7.37 22.57
C LYS A 320 -4.79 -6.76 21.19
N SER A 321 -3.77 -6.05 20.67
CA SER A 321 -3.85 -5.46 19.33
C SER A 321 -3.91 -6.54 18.26
N ARG A 322 -4.59 -6.23 17.13
CA ARG A 322 -4.65 -7.18 16.00
C ARG A 322 -3.26 -7.46 15.41
N ILE A 323 -2.31 -6.56 15.57
CA ILE A 323 -0.92 -6.78 15.17
C ILE A 323 -0.31 -7.95 15.92
N LYS A 324 -0.44 -7.98 17.26
CA LYS A 324 0.10 -9.07 18.08
C LYS A 324 -0.64 -10.39 17.88
N GLN A 325 -1.94 -10.34 17.60
CA GLN A 325 -2.74 -11.53 17.32
C GLN A 325 -2.36 -12.22 16.00
N ASN A 326 -1.91 -11.43 15.00
CA ASN A 326 -1.53 -11.91 13.66
C ASN A 326 -0.04 -11.76 13.37
N PHE A 327 0.80 -11.75 14.40
CA PHE A 327 2.22 -11.50 14.26
C PHE A 327 2.99 -12.71 13.77
N VAL A 328 3.72 -12.54 12.69
CA VAL A 328 4.69 -13.51 12.15
C VAL A 328 6.09 -12.99 12.48
N LYS A 329 6.86 -13.81 13.20
CA LYS A 329 8.24 -13.49 13.54
C LYS A 329 9.15 -13.77 12.33
N CYS A 330 10.07 -12.86 12.05
CA CYS A 330 11.15 -13.04 11.08
C CYS A 330 12.38 -13.68 11.70
#